data_e7b2e39f5a7dd56e033e0338a7779a1a
#
_entry.id   e7b2e39f5a7dd56e033e0338a7779a1a
#
_cell.length_a   1.000
_cell.length_b   1.000
_cell.length_c   1.000
_cell.angle_alpha   90.00
_cell.angle_beta   90.00
_cell.angle_gamma   90.00
#
_symmetry.space_group_name_H-M   'P 1'
#
loop_
_entity.id
_entity.type
_entity.pdbx_description
1 polymer ?
#
loop_
_entity_poly.entity_id
_entity_poly.type
_entity_poly.pdbx_seq_one_letter_code
_entity_poly.pdbx_strand_id
1 'polypeptide(L)'
;MKMFIALISGLVSTSALAAGGFTWLGGIAHSLHIPSHTVTYAFVCMLFLVAGFVYRAKASSIEAGIVPDRGFSFRNVFESFGDFMYDLAKNIMGEKDAKKYFTLLITIFMVIFFNNLIGIIPGFLPPTDNLNTTLAMGIFVFL
;
A
#
# COMPACT_ATOMS: atom_id res chain seq x y z
N MET A 1 1.34 26.83 25.18
CA MET A 1 2.52 25.94 25.08
C MET A 1 2.32 24.64 25.86
N LYS A 2 1.94 24.67 27.17
CA LYS A 2 1.71 23.45 27.98
C LYS A 2 0.59 22.55 27.45
N MET A 3 -0.50 23.13 26.92
CA MET A 3 -1.64 22.41 26.35
C MET A 3 -1.28 21.73 25.03
N PHE A 4 -0.41 22.31 24.22
CA PHE A 4 0.09 21.73 22.97
C PHE A 4 1.03 20.55 23.21
N ILE A 5 1.88 20.64 24.24
CA ILE A 5 2.76 19.55 24.70
C ILE A 5 1.92 18.39 25.26
N ALA A 6 0.88 18.67 26.04
CA ALA A 6 -0.03 17.65 26.56
C ALA A 6 -0.82 16.94 25.45
N LEU A 7 -1.19 17.65 24.37
CA LEU A 7 -1.88 17.08 23.23
C LEU A 7 -0.95 16.16 22.41
N ILE A 8 0.31 16.58 22.21
CA ILE A 8 1.33 15.77 21.53
C ILE A 8 1.69 14.55 22.37
N SER A 9 1.86 14.69 23.69
CA SER A 9 2.15 13.54 24.56
C SER A 9 0.98 12.56 24.63
N GLY A 10 -0.28 13.04 24.53
CA GLY A 10 -1.47 12.18 24.42
C GLY A 10 -1.52 11.39 23.13
N LEU A 11 -1.14 11.99 22.01
CA LEU A 11 -1.07 11.31 20.69
C LEU A 11 0.05 10.27 20.63
N VAL A 12 1.18 10.54 21.29
CA VAL A 12 2.31 9.59 21.35
C VAL A 12 2.01 8.40 22.26
N SER A 13 1.26 8.62 23.34
CA SER A 13 0.91 7.54 24.28
C SER A 13 -0.14 6.56 23.73
N THR A 14 -1.02 6.99 22.81
CA THR A 14 -1.99 6.07 22.18
C THR A 14 -1.33 5.08 21.22
N SER A 15 -0.25 5.46 20.56
CA SER A 15 0.52 4.55 19.71
C SER A 15 1.28 3.48 20.52
N ALA A 16 1.73 3.80 21.72
CA ALA A 16 2.42 2.85 22.60
C ALA A 16 1.49 1.79 23.20
N LEU A 17 0.22 2.11 23.41
CA LEU A 17 -0.81 1.15 23.88
C LEU A 17 -1.28 0.19 22.79
N ALA A 18 -1.17 0.57 21.52
CA ALA A 18 -1.48 -0.30 20.37
C ALA A 18 -0.38 -1.34 20.11
N ALA A 19 0.84 -1.14 20.60
CA ALA A 19 1.99 -2.00 20.34
C ALA A 19 1.96 -3.37 21.06
N GLY A 20 1.01 -3.62 21.97
CA GLY A 20 0.83 -4.89 22.68
C GLY A 20 -0.43 -5.65 22.33
N GLY A 21 -1.21 -5.20 21.33
CA GLY A 21 -2.47 -5.80 20.94
C GLY A 21 -2.33 -7.11 20.16
N PHE A 22 -3.39 -7.92 20.18
CA PHE A 22 -3.51 -9.13 19.37
C PHE A 22 -3.31 -8.80 17.89
N THR A 23 -2.42 -9.57 17.22
CA THR A 23 -2.22 -9.48 15.78
C THR A 23 -2.36 -10.86 15.14
N TRP A 24 -3.13 -10.96 14.06
CA TRP A 24 -3.35 -12.22 13.32
C TRP A 24 -2.04 -12.85 12.86
N LEU A 25 -1.09 -12.04 12.42
CA LEU A 25 0.22 -12.49 11.94
C LEU A 25 1.29 -12.53 13.05
N GLY A 26 0.94 -12.14 14.28
CA GLY A 26 1.87 -12.10 15.41
C GLY A 26 2.42 -13.49 15.77
N GLY A 27 1.61 -14.52 15.68
CA GLY A 27 2.04 -15.91 15.91
C GLY A 27 3.10 -16.37 14.89
N ILE A 28 2.91 -16.03 13.62
CA ILE A 28 3.88 -16.33 12.55
C ILE A 28 5.16 -15.53 12.75
N ALA A 29 5.04 -14.25 13.06
CA ALA A 29 6.15 -13.36 13.33
C ALA A 29 7.01 -13.88 14.49
N HIS A 30 6.38 -14.31 15.58
CA HIS A 30 7.05 -14.88 16.73
C HIS A 30 7.77 -16.20 16.39
N SER A 31 7.13 -17.07 15.63
CA SER A 31 7.73 -18.37 15.21
C SER A 31 8.95 -18.19 14.30
N LEU A 32 8.93 -17.15 13.47
CA LEU A 32 10.01 -16.83 12.53
C LEU A 32 11.08 -15.91 13.14
N HIS A 33 10.89 -15.39 14.36
CA HIS A 33 11.76 -14.40 15.00
C HIS A 33 11.92 -13.12 14.15
N ILE A 34 10.86 -12.73 13.43
CA ILE A 34 10.83 -11.57 12.53
C ILE A 34 9.83 -10.54 13.08
N PRO A 35 10.11 -9.22 12.97
CA PRO A 35 9.17 -8.20 13.40
C PRO A 35 7.81 -8.33 12.69
N SER A 36 6.71 -8.13 13.44
CA SER A 36 5.33 -8.30 12.93
C SER A 36 5.02 -7.41 11.72
N HIS A 37 5.57 -6.19 11.67
CA HIS A 37 5.38 -5.28 10.54
C HIS A 37 6.00 -5.83 9.25
N THR A 38 7.12 -6.52 9.32
CA THR A 38 7.78 -7.15 8.16
C THR A 38 6.93 -8.30 7.61
N VAL A 39 6.33 -9.11 8.49
CA VAL A 39 5.45 -10.21 8.08
C VAL A 39 4.19 -9.67 7.43
N THR A 40 3.58 -8.61 7.99
CA THR A 40 2.41 -7.95 7.39
C THR A 40 2.76 -7.33 6.04
N TYR A 41 3.91 -6.68 5.91
CA TYR A 41 4.39 -6.13 4.64
C TYR A 41 4.55 -7.22 3.57
N ALA A 42 5.22 -8.33 3.92
CA ALA A 42 5.40 -9.47 3.03
C ALA A 42 4.05 -10.09 2.61
N PHE A 43 3.09 -10.15 3.54
CA PHE A 43 1.74 -10.63 3.26
C PHE A 43 1.02 -9.73 2.24
N VAL A 44 1.08 -8.42 2.40
CA VAL A 44 0.50 -7.46 1.44
C VAL A 44 1.17 -7.57 0.07
N CYS A 45 2.52 -7.66 0.02
CA CYS A 45 3.24 -7.86 -1.23
C CYS A 45 2.82 -9.17 -1.92
N MET A 46 2.65 -10.26 -1.17
CA MET A 46 2.18 -11.53 -1.70
C MET A 46 0.76 -11.42 -2.29
N LEU A 47 -0.15 -10.70 -1.63
CA LEU A 47 -1.49 -10.43 -2.16
C LEU A 47 -1.43 -9.70 -3.50
N PHE A 48 -0.53 -8.70 -3.64
CA PHE A 48 -0.33 -8.01 -4.92
C PHE A 48 0.19 -8.92 -6.02
N LEU A 49 1.16 -9.78 -5.70
CA LEU A 49 1.67 -10.74 -6.69
C LEU A 49 0.57 -11.69 -7.15
N VAL A 50 -0.21 -12.24 -6.22
CA VAL A 50 -1.35 -13.11 -6.56
C VAL A 50 -2.39 -12.37 -7.41
N ALA A 51 -2.78 -11.14 -7.00
CA ALA A 51 -3.71 -10.32 -7.77
C ALA A 51 -3.19 -10.02 -9.18
N GLY A 52 -1.89 -9.70 -9.32
CA GLY A 52 -1.23 -9.48 -10.60
C GLY A 52 -1.23 -10.73 -11.50
N PHE A 53 -0.95 -11.90 -10.93
CA PHE A 53 -1.02 -13.17 -11.67
C PHE A 53 -2.44 -13.50 -12.13
N VAL A 54 -3.43 -13.32 -11.25
CA VAL A 54 -4.86 -13.55 -11.58
C VAL A 54 -5.31 -12.58 -12.67
N TYR A 55 -4.93 -11.29 -12.56
CA TYR A 55 -5.24 -10.30 -13.58
C TYR A 55 -4.61 -10.68 -14.93
N ARG A 56 -3.31 -11.04 -14.93
CA ARG A 56 -2.59 -11.43 -16.14
C ARG A 56 -3.20 -12.68 -16.79
N ALA A 57 -3.64 -13.66 -16.00
CA ALA A 57 -4.29 -14.86 -16.51
C ALA A 57 -5.63 -14.56 -17.19
N LYS A 58 -6.39 -13.59 -16.67
CA LYS A 58 -7.67 -13.13 -17.27
C LYS A 58 -7.46 -12.23 -18.50
N ALA A 59 -6.40 -11.43 -18.52
CA ALA A 59 -6.04 -10.51 -19.60
C ALA A 59 -5.20 -11.18 -20.71
N SER A 60 -5.19 -12.52 -20.79
CA SER A 60 -4.33 -13.27 -21.73
C SER A 60 -4.75 -13.12 -23.21
N SER A 61 -5.96 -12.65 -23.52
CA SER A 61 -6.38 -12.30 -24.87
C SER A 61 -6.41 -10.77 -25.04
N ILE A 62 -5.85 -10.27 -26.15
CA ILE A 62 -5.84 -8.85 -26.50
C ILE A 62 -7.27 -8.27 -26.54
N GLU A 63 -8.23 -9.06 -27.04
CA GLU A 63 -9.64 -8.67 -27.12
C GLU A 63 -10.28 -8.50 -25.74
N ALA A 64 -9.97 -9.37 -24.76
CA ALA A 64 -10.41 -9.24 -23.39
C ALA A 64 -9.75 -8.03 -22.68
N GLY A 65 -8.60 -7.56 -23.17
CA GLY A 65 -7.89 -6.39 -22.66
C GLY A 65 -8.48 -5.04 -23.07
N ILE A 66 -9.15 -4.99 -24.23
CA ILE A 66 -9.64 -3.73 -24.84
C ILE A 66 -11.09 -3.42 -24.46
N VAL A 67 -11.91 -4.45 -24.25
CA VAL A 67 -13.34 -4.27 -23.93
C VAL A 67 -13.52 -4.14 -22.42
N PRO A 68 -14.03 -3.00 -21.90
CA PRO A 68 -14.34 -2.86 -20.49
C PRO A 68 -15.42 -3.86 -20.06
N ASP A 69 -15.29 -4.41 -18.87
CA ASP A 69 -16.31 -5.28 -18.30
C ASP A 69 -17.62 -4.52 -18.11
N ARG A 70 -18.76 -5.17 -18.36
CA ARG A 70 -20.07 -4.57 -18.13
C ARG A 70 -20.34 -4.47 -16.63
N GLY A 71 -20.50 -3.23 -16.13
CA GLY A 71 -20.88 -2.94 -14.75
C GLY A 71 -19.71 -2.73 -13.80
N PHE A 72 -19.98 -2.83 -12.50
CA PHE A 72 -18.98 -2.69 -11.43
C PHE A 72 -18.12 -3.96 -11.39
N SER A 73 -16.98 -3.92 -12.06
CA SER A 73 -15.95 -4.96 -12.00
C SER A 73 -14.73 -4.44 -11.25
N PHE A 74 -14.03 -5.31 -10.52
CA PHE A 74 -12.73 -4.99 -9.92
C PHE A 74 -11.75 -4.44 -10.97
N ARG A 75 -11.79 -4.96 -12.18
CA ARG A 75 -10.99 -4.49 -13.31
C ARG A 75 -11.28 -3.02 -13.62
N ASN A 76 -12.55 -2.66 -13.82
CA ASN A 76 -12.93 -1.28 -14.14
C ASN A 76 -12.54 -0.29 -13.02
N VAL A 77 -12.60 -0.72 -11.76
CA VAL A 77 -12.14 0.10 -10.62
C VAL A 77 -10.64 0.34 -10.69
N PHE A 78 -9.85 -0.70 -10.94
CA PHE A 78 -8.39 -0.56 -11.05
C PHE A 78 -7.97 0.23 -12.30
N GLU A 79 -8.65 0.04 -13.43
CA GLU A 79 -8.41 0.82 -14.64
C GLU A 79 -8.73 2.30 -14.43
N SER A 80 -9.93 2.62 -13.90
CA SER A 80 -10.30 4.02 -13.59
C SER A 80 -9.35 4.67 -12.58
N PHE A 81 -8.89 3.90 -11.60
CA PHE A 81 -7.90 4.38 -10.65
C PHE A 81 -6.54 4.64 -11.32
N GLY A 82 -6.12 3.74 -12.22
CA GLY A 82 -4.92 3.91 -13.02
C GLY A 82 -4.96 5.17 -13.87
N ASP A 83 -6.06 5.40 -14.56
CA ASP A 83 -6.29 6.60 -15.38
C ASP A 83 -6.24 7.87 -14.52
N PHE A 84 -6.92 7.88 -13.38
CA PHE A 84 -6.87 9.00 -12.43
C PHE A 84 -5.44 9.30 -11.98
N MET A 85 -4.67 8.28 -11.60
CA MET A 85 -3.28 8.44 -11.17
C MET A 85 -2.38 8.92 -12.32
N TYR A 86 -2.64 8.44 -13.54
CA TYR A 86 -1.90 8.89 -14.72
C TYR A 86 -2.16 10.35 -15.03
N ASP A 87 -3.41 10.79 -15.00
CA ASP A 87 -3.78 12.18 -15.22
C ASP A 87 -3.18 13.09 -14.14
N LEU A 88 -3.18 12.64 -12.89
CA LEU A 88 -2.53 13.38 -11.80
C LEU A 88 -1.02 13.53 -12.04
N ALA A 89 -0.34 12.45 -12.41
CA ALA A 89 1.08 12.48 -12.73
C ALA A 89 1.37 13.39 -13.94
N LYS A 90 0.54 13.31 -14.98
CA LYS A 90 0.65 14.15 -16.19
C LYS A 90 0.51 15.63 -15.87
N ASN A 91 -0.42 15.98 -14.99
CA ASN A 91 -0.64 17.37 -14.58
C ASN A 91 0.54 17.95 -13.76
N ILE A 92 1.25 17.10 -13.02
CA ILE A 92 2.35 17.53 -12.14
C ILE A 92 3.68 17.57 -12.91
N MET A 93 4.03 16.54 -13.68
CA MET A 93 5.36 16.39 -14.30
C MET A 93 5.36 16.46 -15.83
N GLY A 94 4.19 16.61 -16.45
CA GLY A 94 4.03 16.59 -17.90
C GLY A 94 3.93 15.19 -18.49
N GLU A 95 3.47 15.09 -19.73
CA GLU A 95 3.13 13.82 -20.37
C GLU A 95 4.35 12.91 -20.58
N LYS A 96 5.50 13.47 -20.93
CA LYS A 96 6.72 12.70 -21.22
C LYS A 96 7.24 11.99 -19.98
N ASP A 97 7.33 12.71 -18.86
CA ASP A 97 7.86 12.15 -17.61
C ASP A 97 6.83 11.29 -16.91
N ALA A 98 5.54 11.64 -17.00
CA ALA A 98 4.46 10.80 -16.51
C ALA A 98 4.51 9.40 -17.14
N LYS A 99 4.62 9.28 -18.47
CA LYS A 99 4.76 7.98 -19.14
C LYS A 99 5.97 7.18 -18.66
N LYS A 100 7.08 7.85 -18.42
CA LYS A 100 8.33 7.21 -17.99
C LYS A 100 8.26 6.67 -16.57
N TYR A 101 7.71 7.45 -15.64
CA TYR A 101 7.72 7.15 -14.21
C TYR A 101 6.41 6.57 -13.69
N PHE A 102 5.37 6.47 -14.52
CA PHE A 102 4.03 6.04 -14.10
C PHE A 102 4.03 4.71 -13.35
N THR A 103 4.70 3.70 -13.89
CA THR A 103 4.76 2.37 -13.27
C THR A 103 5.37 2.42 -11.88
N LEU A 104 6.43 3.20 -11.69
CA LEU A 104 7.06 3.41 -10.39
C LEU A 104 6.11 4.10 -9.42
N LEU A 105 5.51 5.22 -9.85
CA LEU A 105 4.61 6.03 -9.02
C LEU A 105 3.38 5.23 -8.57
N ILE A 106 2.71 4.54 -9.50
CA ILE A 106 1.52 3.76 -9.17
C ILE A 106 1.86 2.58 -8.26
N THR A 107 3.01 1.93 -8.47
CA THR A 107 3.46 0.82 -7.61
C THR A 107 3.70 1.29 -6.18
N ILE A 108 4.43 2.38 -5.99
CA ILE A 108 4.70 2.95 -4.66
C ILE A 108 3.40 3.40 -4.00
N PHE A 109 2.54 4.09 -4.75
CA PHE A 109 1.23 4.51 -4.23
C PHE A 109 0.41 3.31 -3.76
N MET A 110 0.28 2.28 -4.59
CA MET A 110 -0.46 1.07 -4.25
C MET A 110 0.10 0.37 -3.00
N VAL A 111 1.42 0.22 -2.93
CA VAL A 111 2.07 -0.37 -1.75
C VAL A 111 1.74 0.42 -0.49
N ILE A 112 1.90 1.74 -0.51
CA ILE A 112 1.58 2.59 0.65
C ILE A 112 0.09 2.53 0.99
N PHE A 113 -0.78 2.66 -0.01
CA PHE A 113 -2.23 2.69 0.17
C PHE A 113 -2.74 1.40 0.81
N PHE A 114 -2.37 0.23 0.28
CA PHE A 114 -2.86 -1.04 0.81
C PHE A 114 -2.23 -1.41 2.15
N ASN A 115 -0.97 -1.02 2.40
CA ASN A 115 -0.38 -1.20 3.72
C ASN A 115 -1.06 -0.33 4.79
N ASN A 116 -1.58 0.84 4.44
CA ASN A 116 -2.40 1.64 5.33
C ASN A 116 -3.83 1.08 5.44
N LEU A 117 -4.41 0.64 4.32
CA LEU A 117 -5.76 0.09 4.28
C LEU A 117 -5.89 -1.16 5.17
N ILE A 118 -4.87 -2.02 5.18
CA ILE A 118 -4.88 -3.23 6.03
C ILE A 118 -4.95 -2.89 7.53
N GLY A 119 -4.44 -1.72 7.93
CA GLY A 119 -4.52 -1.23 9.31
C GLY A 119 -5.94 -0.86 9.77
N ILE A 120 -6.90 -0.73 8.85
CA ILE A 120 -8.32 -0.55 9.20
C ILE A 120 -8.92 -1.84 9.74
N ILE A 121 -8.36 -2.99 9.38
CA ILE A 121 -8.84 -4.29 9.83
C ILE A 121 -8.32 -4.56 11.24
N PRO A 122 -9.19 -4.75 12.25
CA PRO A 122 -8.76 -5.03 13.61
C PRO A 122 -7.85 -6.26 13.68
N GLY A 123 -6.71 -6.12 14.34
CA GLY A 123 -5.70 -7.18 14.47
C GLY A 123 -4.63 -7.20 13.36
N PHE A 124 -4.67 -6.27 12.42
CA PHE A 124 -3.54 -5.99 11.54
C PHE A 124 -2.88 -4.66 11.92
N LEU A 125 -1.56 -4.70 12.09
CA LEU A 125 -0.77 -3.48 12.27
C LEU A 125 -0.28 -3.01 10.89
N PRO A 126 -0.53 -1.74 10.51
CA PRO A 126 -0.05 -1.23 9.22
C PRO A 126 1.48 -1.21 9.23
N PRO A 127 2.14 -1.86 8.27
CA PRO A 127 3.61 -1.89 8.20
C PRO A 127 4.23 -0.49 8.03
N THR A 128 3.46 0.43 7.47
CA THR A 128 3.84 1.83 7.26
C THR A 128 3.90 2.67 8.55
N ASP A 129 3.38 2.14 9.67
CA ASP A 129 3.54 2.76 10.99
C ASP A 129 5.00 2.63 11.51
N ASN A 130 5.79 1.72 10.94
CA ASN A 130 7.18 1.54 11.30
C ASN A 130 8.11 2.44 10.46
N LEU A 131 8.95 3.23 11.16
CA LEU A 131 9.89 4.15 10.51
C LEU A 131 10.84 3.44 9.54
N ASN A 132 11.30 2.23 9.86
CA ASN A 132 12.22 1.48 8.98
C ASN A 132 11.59 1.19 7.61
N THR A 133 10.29 0.86 7.58
CA THR A 133 9.56 0.58 6.33
C THR A 133 9.38 1.86 5.51
N THR A 134 8.93 2.94 6.13
CA THR A 134 8.67 4.21 5.45
C THR A 134 9.97 4.89 5.01
N LEU A 135 11.01 4.84 5.84
CA LEU A 135 12.32 5.38 5.50
C LEU A 135 12.99 4.61 4.35
N ALA A 136 12.90 3.29 4.35
CA ALA A 136 13.43 2.47 3.25
C ALA A 136 12.75 2.81 1.91
N MET A 137 11.42 2.97 1.89
CA MET A 137 10.70 3.41 0.70
C MET A 137 11.09 4.83 0.28
N GLY A 138 11.22 5.76 1.23
CA GLY A 138 11.65 7.13 0.96
C GLY A 138 13.04 7.20 0.35
N ILE A 139 14.00 6.46 0.87
CA ILE A 139 15.37 6.37 0.32
C ILE A 139 15.35 5.77 -1.08
N PHE A 140 14.57 4.70 -1.30
CA PHE A 140 14.46 4.06 -2.61
C PHE A 140 13.92 5.01 -3.69
N VAL A 141 12.98 5.88 -3.33
CA VAL A 141 12.42 6.87 -4.28
C VAL A 141 13.40 8.01 -4.57
N PHE A 142 14.25 8.34 -3.58
CA PHE A 142 15.20 9.44 -3.70
C PHE A 142 16.43 9.09 -4.53
N LEU A 143 16.82 7.81 -4.60
CA LEU A 143 17.97 7.31 -5.40
C LEU A 143 17.60 7.15 -6.88
#